data_7b9e61065822700fef97b679a02ddf2b
#
_entry.id   7b9e61065822700fef97b679a02ddf2b
#
_cell.length_a   1.000
_cell.length_b   1.000
_cell.length_c   1.000
_cell.angle_alpha   90.00
_cell.angle_beta   90.00
_cell.angle_gamma   90.00
#
_symmetry.space_group_name_H-M   'P 1'
#
loop_
_entity.id
_entity.type
_entity.pdbx_description
1 polymer ?
#
loop_
_entity_poly.entity_id
_entity_poly.type
_entity_poly.pdbx_seq_one_letter_code
_entity_poly.pdbx_strand_id
1 'polypeptide(L)' 'MAEHDDKYLLFVWKPSGYELREAEGEVPAVGAQVEQDDTKLQVTKVAPSPLPGDSRPCVYLQAV' A
#
# COMPACT_ATOMS: atom_id res chain seq x y z
N MET A 1 -24.14 -5.84 1.85
CA MET A 1 -23.52 -5.59 1.93
C MET A 1 -22.65 -5.48 1.46
N ALA A 2 -22.49 -5.43 1.35
CA ALA A 2 -21.62 -5.41 0.72
C ALA A 2 -20.53 -5.21 1.16
N GLU A 3 -19.98 -5.61 1.23
CA GLU A 3 -18.98 -5.44 1.63
C GLU A 3 -18.16 -4.96 0.91
N HIS A 4 -17.74 -4.08 0.93
CA HIS A 4 -16.73 -3.74 0.33
C HIS A 4 -15.74 -3.79 0.98
N ASP A 5 -14.94 -4.02 0.47
CA ASP A 5 -13.77 -4.13 0.72
C ASP A 5 -13.10 -2.92 0.68
N ASP A 6 -12.95 -2.22 1.76
CA ASP A 6 -12.08 -1.09 1.91
C ASP A 6 -10.67 -1.52 2.18
N LYS A 7 -10.28 -2.66 1.69
CA LYS A 7 -8.95 -3.19 1.91
C LYS A 7 -8.06 -2.90 0.73
N TYR A 8 -6.80 -2.64 1.01
CA TYR A 8 -5.82 -2.43 -0.03
C TYR A 8 -4.49 -3.01 0.41
N LEU A 9 -3.56 -3.15 -0.53
CA LEU A 9 -2.25 -3.70 -0.25
C LEU A 9 -1.23 -2.58 -0.13
N LEU A 10 -0.27 -2.78 0.75
CA LEU A 10 0.87 -1.88 0.89
C LEU A 10 2.11 -2.64 0.46
N PHE A 11 2.80 -2.11 -0.54
CA PHE A 11 4.04 -2.70 -1.02
C PHE A 11 5.14 -1.75 -0.61
N VAL A 12 5.83 -2.10 0.47
CA VAL A 12 6.79 -1.22 1.11
C VAL A 12 8.19 -1.58 0.65
N TRP A 13 8.90 -0.62 0.08
CA TRP A 13 10.29 -0.83 -0.31
C TRP A 13 11.19 -0.46 0.85
N LYS A 14 12.10 -1.35 1.19
CA LYS A 14 13.09 -1.14 2.23
C LYS A 14 14.44 -1.54 1.70
N PRO A 15 15.53 -1.04 2.32
CA PRO A 15 16.87 -1.51 1.89
C PRO A 15 17.06 -3.01 1.99
N SER A 16 16.33 -3.66 2.90
CA SER A 16 16.42 -5.10 3.05
C SER A 16 15.49 -5.86 2.12
N GLY A 17 14.71 -5.17 1.29
CA GLY A 17 13.80 -5.81 0.35
C GLY A 17 12.40 -5.24 0.43
N TYR A 18 11.47 -5.88 -0.27
CA TYR A 18 10.08 -5.44 -0.27
C TYR A 18 9.29 -6.21 0.76
N GLU A 19 8.28 -5.54 1.28
CA GLU A 19 7.37 -6.16 2.22
C GLU A 19 5.94 -5.88 1.75
N LEU A 20 5.11 -6.92 1.67
CA LEU A 20 3.73 -6.77 1.25
C LEU A 20 2.83 -6.92 2.48
N ARG A 21 1.98 -5.94 2.70
CA ARG A 21 1.07 -5.94 3.84
C ARG A 21 -0.33 -5.62 3.39
N GLU A 22 -1.29 -5.93 4.23
CA GLU A 22 -2.68 -5.56 4.00
C GLU A 22 -3.05 -4.40 4.91
N ALA A 23 -3.89 -3.52 4.40
CA ALA A 23 -4.38 -2.40 5.18
C ALA A 23 -5.85 -2.19 4.89
N GLU A 24 -6.52 -1.47 5.78
CA GLU A 24 -7.92 -1.16 5.63
C GLU A 24 -8.12 0.34 5.68
N GLY A 25 -9.14 0.79 5.01
CA GLY A 25 -9.51 2.19 5.02
C GLY A 25 -9.36 2.81 3.64
N GLU A 26 -9.22 4.11 3.62
CA GLU A 26 -9.15 4.84 2.38
C GLU A 26 -7.77 4.72 1.77
N VAL A 27 -7.71 4.44 0.47
CA VAL A 27 -6.45 4.29 -0.24
C VAL A 27 -5.75 5.65 -0.29
N PRO A 28 -4.51 5.75 0.17
CA PRO A 28 -3.80 7.03 0.10
C PRO A 28 -3.50 7.43 -1.33
N ALA A 29 -3.42 8.73 -1.55
CA ALA A 29 -3.10 9.25 -2.87
C ALA A 29 -1.61 9.29 -3.08
N VAL A 30 -1.20 9.31 -4.36
CA VAL A 30 0.21 9.46 -4.70
C VAL A 30 0.73 10.76 -4.10
N GLY A 31 1.87 10.70 -3.46
CA GLY A 31 2.47 11.84 -2.79
C GLY A 31 2.14 11.95 -1.32
N ALA A 32 1.15 11.18 -0.86
CA ALA A 32 0.80 11.18 0.56
C ALA A 32 1.91 10.52 1.36
N GLN A 33 2.00 10.88 2.62
CA GLN A 33 2.98 10.29 3.52
C GLN A 33 2.26 9.42 4.52
N VAL A 34 2.83 8.26 4.79
CA VAL A 34 2.30 7.29 5.72
C VAL A 34 3.41 6.93 6.70
N GLU A 35 3.05 6.83 7.95
CA GLU A 35 4.04 6.45 8.96
C GLU A 35 3.75 5.04 9.43
N GLN A 36 4.75 4.18 9.35
CA GLN A 36 4.66 2.81 9.82
C GLN A 36 5.92 2.41 10.52
N ASP A 37 5.79 1.79 11.68
CA ASP A 37 6.95 1.25 12.43
C ASP A 37 8.02 2.33 12.61
N ASP A 38 7.57 3.54 12.96
CA ASP A 38 8.47 4.67 13.20
C ASP A 38 9.22 5.10 11.95
N THR A 39 8.78 4.68 10.80
CA THR A 39 9.40 5.05 9.53
C THR A 39 8.40 5.82 8.70
N LYS A 40 8.84 6.93 8.16
CA LYS A 40 8.00 7.71 7.25
C LYS A 40 8.15 7.17 5.84
N LEU A 41 7.03 6.93 5.22
CA LEU A 41 6.97 6.39 3.87
C LEU A 41 6.17 7.33 3.00
N GLN A 42 6.51 7.36 1.74
CA GLN A 42 5.78 8.19 0.77
C GLN A 42 5.18 7.30 -0.30
N VAL A 43 3.95 7.59 -0.65
CA VAL A 43 3.27 6.86 -1.72
C VAL A 43 3.86 7.32 -3.04
N THR A 44 4.48 6.41 -3.76
CA THR A 44 5.09 6.73 -5.04
C THR A 44 4.21 6.31 -6.20
N LYS A 45 3.31 5.36 -5.98
CA LYS A 45 2.49 4.82 -7.05
C LYS A 45 1.32 4.07 -6.47
N VAL A 46 0.18 4.13 -7.13
CA VAL A 46 -0.97 3.31 -6.80
C VAL A 46 -1.35 2.56 -8.06
N ALA A 47 -1.43 1.24 -7.98
CA ALA A 47 -1.69 0.40 -9.14
C ALA A 47 -2.48 -0.82 -8.70
N PRO A 48 -3.01 -1.60 -9.64
CA PRO A 48 -3.67 -2.86 -9.27
C PRO A 48 -2.69 -3.80 -8.59
N SER A 49 -3.25 -4.70 -7.78
CA SER A 49 -2.45 -5.68 -7.07
C SER A 49 -1.59 -6.49 -8.05
N PRO A 50 -0.34 -6.77 -7.71
CA PRO A 50 0.48 -7.64 -8.55
C PRO A 50 0.13 -9.12 -8.41
N LEU A 51 -0.74 -9.45 -7.46
CA LEU A 51 -1.08 -10.84 -7.22
C LEU A 51 -2.11 -11.33 -8.23
N PRO A 52 -1.95 -12.53 -8.76
CA PRO A 52 -2.92 -13.06 -9.72
C PRO A 52 -4.30 -13.20 -9.08
N GLY A 53 -5.32 -12.79 -9.81
CA GLY A 53 -6.68 -12.93 -9.34
C GLY A 53 -7.10 -11.95 -8.26
N ASP A 54 -6.21 -11.01 -7.91
CA ASP A 54 -6.49 -10.04 -6.85
C ASP A 54 -6.75 -8.68 -7.50
N SER A 55 -7.92 -8.13 -7.25
CA SER A 55 -8.30 -6.84 -7.83
C SER A 55 -8.17 -5.68 -6.85
N ARG A 56 -7.61 -5.91 -5.68
CA ARG A 56 -7.44 -4.84 -4.70
C ARG A 56 -6.40 -3.84 -5.18
N PRO A 57 -6.53 -2.56 -4.83
CA PRO A 57 -5.48 -1.61 -5.16
C PRO A 57 -4.21 -1.90 -4.35
N CYS A 58 -3.09 -1.61 -4.94
CA CYS A 58 -1.79 -1.77 -4.28
C CYS A 58 -1.10 -0.43 -4.22
N VAL A 59 -0.72 -0.01 -3.02
CA VAL A 59 -0.07 1.25 -2.79
C VAL A 59 1.43 0.97 -2.63
N TYR A 60 2.22 1.57 -3.50
CA TYR A 60 3.66 1.39 -3.44
C TYR A 60 4.27 2.50 -2.61
N LEU A 61 4.99 2.10 -1.58
CA LEU A 61 5.56 3.01 -0.62
C LEU A 61 7.08 2.92 -0.63
N GLN A 62 7.70 4.05 -0.38
CA GLN A 62 9.15 4.10 -0.32
C GLN A 62 9.54 4.95 0.88
N ALA A 63 10.58 4.56 1.59
CA ALA A 63 11.05 5.33 2.73
C ALA A 63 11.54 6.70 2.28
N VAL A 64 11.19 7.69 3.06
CA VAL A 64 11.56 9.07 2.76
C VAL A 64 12.93 9.38 3.34
#